data_05ae0f6927f16c45f9d725d4bcbe7736
#
_entry.id   05ae0f6927f16c45f9d725d4bcbe7736
#
_cell.length_a   1.000
_cell.length_b   1.000
_cell.length_c   1.000
_cell.angle_alpha   90.00
_cell.angle_beta   90.00
_cell.angle_gamma   90.00
#
_symmetry.space_group_name_H-M   'P 1'
#
loop_
_entity.id
_entity.type
_entity.pdbx_description
1 polymer ?
#
loop_
_entity_poly.entity_id
_entity_poly.type
_entity_poly.pdbx_seq_one_letter_code
_entity_poly.pdbx_strand_id
1 'polypeptide(L)'
;MVFYFFGGKTQIQSEPEKKPQQHHIHLTEIKPKKLIIHCCHHKTGTVVIEKILRNVCNHFGLKYQYCPQSKLEPDTDVWLEHHSHIDFSKINRPIVGTHMIRNPCAIIVSAYEYHKTTKEGWANRKIKKFDKMTYKEILNSINEKDGLIFEMKNTLYIESSKNTIMDIYNWDYEMPNFMEFKYEDLMSNYNGTLANMFKHYGFTKEMIRTALIIAAEYNIRKKDEKDLQNNGHITNKSIDLDKWKTYFNNPELIQKFRRIYPIDIFDKIGYPVDNLDLLESSNMTFAPKTSPKTSP
;
A
#
# COMPACT_ATOMS: atom_id res chain seq x y z
N MET A 1 6.63 -43.86 78.02
CA MET A 1 7.59 -43.58 76.93
C MET A 1 6.91 -42.67 75.93
N VAL A 2 7.19 -41.39 76.00
CA VAL A 2 6.48 -40.32 75.25
C VAL A 2 7.47 -39.82 74.18
N PHE A 3 7.07 -39.95 72.91
CA PHE A 3 7.87 -39.41 71.78
C PHE A 3 7.30 -38.05 71.37
N TYR A 4 8.13 -37.01 71.48
CA TYR A 4 7.85 -35.70 70.95
C TYR A 4 8.34 -35.60 69.50
N PHE A 5 7.42 -35.31 68.57
CA PHE A 5 7.77 -34.94 67.21
C PHE A 5 7.93 -33.42 67.09
N PHE A 6 9.12 -32.92 66.80
CA PHE A 6 9.37 -31.55 66.42
C PHE A 6 9.20 -31.43 64.92
N GLY A 7 8.16 -30.72 64.48
CA GLY A 7 7.94 -30.35 63.08
C GLY A 7 8.70 -29.06 62.73
N GLY A 8 9.82 -29.17 62.08
CA GLY A 8 10.53 -28.03 61.47
C GLY A 8 9.89 -27.67 60.15
N LYS A 9 9.27 -26.51 60.05
CA LYS A 9 8.86 -25.89 58.77
C LYS A 9 10.08 -25.18 58.16
N THR A 10 10.65 -25.79 57.11
CA THR A 10 11.63 -25.12 56.26
C THR A 10 10.89 -24.10 55.36
N GLN A 11 11.03 -22.82 55.64
CA GLN A 11 10.62 -21.76 54.71
C GLN A 11 11.63 -21.69 53.55
N ILE A 12 11.15 -22.06 52.38
CA ILE A 12 11.91 -21.81 51.13
C ILE A 12 11.67 -20.32 50.81
N GLN A 13 12.69 -19.49 51.01
CA GLN A 13 12.67 -18.12 50.48
C GLN A 13 12.82 -18.20 48.98
N SER A 14 11.77 -17.82 48.24
CA SER A 14 11.85 -17.60 46.80
C SER A 14 12.70 -16.36 46.53
N GLU A 15 13.81 -16.53 45.82
CA GLU A 15 14.57 -15.40 45.26
C GLU A 15 13.64 -14.57 44.35
N PRO A 16 13.71 -13.22 44.40
CA PRO A 16 12.91 -12.36 43.51
C PRO A 16 13.39 -12.57 42.08
N GLU A 17 12.45 -12.93 41.19
CA GLU A 17 12.66 -12.96 39.76
C GLU A 17 13.24 -11.61 39.27
N LYS A 18 14.46 -11.64 38.75
CA LYS A 18 15.08 -10.50 38.08
C LYS A 18 14.26 -10.19 36.83
N LYS A 19 13.52 -9.10 36.88
CA LYS A 19 12.91 -8.51 35.67
C LYS A 19 14.00 -8.34 34.59
N PRO A 20 13.74 -8.69 33.34
CA PRO A 20 14.71 -8.48 32.27
C PRO A 20 15.07 -7.01 32.22
N GLN A 21 16.35 -6.69 32.36
CA GLN A 21 16.88 -5.36 32.16
C GLN A 21 16.59 -4.98 30.70
N GLN A 22 15.71 -4.02 30.49
CA GLN A 22 15.60 -3.33 29.23
C GLN A 22 16.94 -2.64 28.96
N HIS A 23 17.74 -3.21 28.07
CA HIS A 23 18.89 -2.51 27.53
C HIS A 23 18.37 -1.33 26.72
N HIS A 24 18.31 -0.17 27.35
CA HIS A 24 18.18 1.10 26.63
C HIS A 24 19.45 1.27 25.79
N ILE A 25 19.38 0.85 24.53
CA ILE A 25 20.41 1.17 23.54
C ILE A 25 20.44 2.70 23.48
N HIS A 26 21.60 3.31 23.70
CA HIS A 26 21.78 4.76 23.60
C HIS A 26 21.42 5.22 22.19
N LEU A 27 20.26 5.83 22.03
CA LEU A 27 19.61 6.21 20.77
C LEU A 27 20.26 7.42 20.07
N THR A 28 21.31 8.02 20.62
CA THR A 28 21.93 9.24 20.12
C THR A 28 22.61 9.12 18.76
N GLU A 29 22.90 7.89 18.27
CA GLU A 29 23.56 7.65 16.98
C GLU A 29 22.62 7.21 15.84
N ILE A 30 21.32 7.07 16.11
CA ILE A 30 20.39 6.41 15.21
C ILE A 30 19.69 7.36 14.23
N LYS A 31 19.69 8.66 14.50
CA LYS A 31 19.00 9.63 13.62
C LYS A 31 19.61 9.64 12.23
N PRO A 32 18.81 9.38 11.18
CA PRO A 32 19.30 9.47 9.83
C PRO A 32 19.72 10.92 9.51
N LYS A 33 20.89 11.07 8.90
CA LYS A 33 21.38 12.37 8.41
C LYS A 33 20.53 12.93 7.27
N LYS A 34 19.70 12.09 6.65
CA LYS A 34 18.85 12.37 5.49
C LYS A 34 17.38 12.11 5.82
N LEU A 35 16.46 12.76 5.09
CA LEU A 35 15.03 12.47 5.18
C LEU A 35 14.74 11.12 4.52
N ILE A 36 14.11 10.23 5.27
CA ILE A 36 13.54 9.00 4.73
C ILE A 36 12.13 9.32 4.24
N ILE A 37 11.83 8.99 3.00
CA ILE A 37 10.50 9.22 2.40
C ILE A 37 9.92 7.89 1.96
N HIS A 38 8.69 7.59 2.39
CA HIS A 38 7.90 6.50 1.83
C HIS A 38 6.79 7.09 0.98
N CYS A 39 6.89 6.86 -0.33
CA CYS A 39 5.87 7.22 -1.30
C CYS A 39 4.97 6.03 -1.58
N CYS A 40 3.68 6.24 -1.58
CA CYS A 40 2.71 5.22 -1.94
C CYS A 40 1.47 5.88 -2.57
N HIS A 41 0.53 5.06 -3.01
CA HIS A 41 -0.68 5.52 -3.66
C HIS A 41 -1.92 4.88 -3.04
N HIS A 42 -3.08 5.37 -3.41
CA HIS A 42 -4.34 4.77 -2.95
C HIS A 42 -4.42 3.29 -3.35
N LYS A 43 -4.75 2.43 -2.40
CA LYS A 43 -4.85 0.95 -2.56
C LYS A 43 -3.55 0.21 -2.87
N THR A 44 -2.40 0.82 -2.66
CA THR A 44 -1.10 0.14 -2.78
C THR A 44 -0.55 -0.42 -1.45
N GLY A 45 -1.29 -0.33 -0.33
CA GLY A 45 -0.87 -0.87 0.97
C GLY A 45 -0.48 0.18 2.00
N THR A 46 -0.82 1.45 1.77
CA THR A 46 -0.52 2.60 2.64
C THR A 46 -0.78 2.34 4.12
N VAL A 47 -1.94 1.76 4.47
CA VAL A 47 -2.33 1.54 5.88
C VAL A 47 -1.41 0.56 6.60
N VAL A 48 -0.91 -0.46 5.92
CA VAL A 48 0.02 -1.45 6.50
C VAL A 48 1.38 -0.80 6.74
N ILE A 49 1.92 -0.14 5.74
CA ILE A 49 3.23 0.53 5.84
C ILE A 49 3.18 1.69 6.84
N GLU A 50 2.10 2.45 6.87
CA GLU A 50 1.89 3.53 7.83
C GLU A 50 2.02 3.02 9.27
N LYS A 51 1.33 1.93 9.61
CA LYS A 51 1.40 1.30 10.93
C LYS A 51 2.81 0.81 11.25
N ILE A 52 3.45 0.15 10.30
CA ILE A 52 4.82 -0.35 10.46
C ILE A 52 5.79 0.80 10.74
N LEU A 53 5.81 1.81 9.85
CA LEU A 53 6.74 2.93 9.98
C LEU A 53 6.51 3.73 11.26
N ARG A 54 5.26 4.00 11.64
CA ARG A 54 4.91 4.69 12.88
C ARG A 54 5.47 3.96 14.11
N ASN A 55 5.26 2.65 14.20
CA ASN A 55 5.70 1.88 15.37
C ASN A 55 7.21 1.64 15.38
N VAL A 56 7.83 1.44 14.23
CA VAL A 56 9.28 1.36 14.10
C VAL A 56 9.93 2.68 14.50
N CYS A 57 9.41 3.80 14.02
CA CYS A 57 9.91 5.13 14.38
C CYS A 57 9.74 5.41 15.87
N ASN A 58 8.59 5.10 16.46
CA ASN A 58 8.37 5.23 17.89
C ASN A 58 9.39 4.42 18.71
N HIS A 59 9.67 3.20 18.30
CA HIS A 59 10.65 2.34 18.98
C HIS A 59 12.06 2.93 18.96
N PHE A 60 12.47 3.49 17.83
CA PHE A 60 13.81 4.06 17.64
C PHE A 60 13.91 5.56 17.98
N GLY A 61 12.85 6.20 18.47
CA GLY A 61 12.83 7.62 18.77
C GLY A 61 12.98 8.51 17.54
N LEU A 62 12.59 8.03 16.35
CA LEU A 62 12.59 8.79 15.11
C LEU A 62 11.31 9.61 14.98
N LYS A 63 11.43 10.86 14.53
CA LYS A 63 10.28 11.71 14.26
C LYS A 63 9.59 11.29 12.97
N TYR A 64 8.40 10.72 13.09
CA TYR A 64 7.57 10.26 11.99
C TYR A 64 6.45 11.24 11.67
N GLN A 65 6.22 11.53 10.40
CA GLN A 65 5.06 12.28 9.94
C GLN A 65 4.33 11.57 8.79
N TYR A 66 3.01 11.62 8.87
CA TYR A 66 2.08 11.27 7.79
C TYR A 66 1.24 12.51 7.50
N CYS A 67 1.64 13.29 6.53
CA CYS A 67 1.05 14.60 6.24
C CYS A 67 1.34 15.03 4.79
N PRO A 68 0.56 15.98 4.23
CA PRO A 68 0.94 16.63 2.98
C PRO A 68 2.23 17.42 3.16
N GLN A 69 3.02 17.56 2.08
CA GLN A 69 4.31 18.25 2.10
C GLN A 69 4.27 19.66 2.73
N SER A 70 3.17 20.40 2.55
CA SER A 70 3.01 21.74 3.13
C SER A 70 2.99 21.78 4.66
N LYS A 71 2.86 20.61 5.33
CA LYS A 71 2.88 20.44 6.77
C LYS A 71 4.10 19.65 7.26
N LEU A 72 5.04 19.33 6.36
CA LEU A 72 6.26 18.63 6.72
C LEU A 72 7.17 19.52 7.57
N GLU A 73 7.51 19.03 8.76
CA GLU A 73 8.39 19.75 9.68
C GLU A 73 9.87 19.52 9.33
N PRO A 74 10.75 20.54 9.49
CA PRO A 74 12.15 20.44 9.06
C PRO A 74 12.97 19.33 9.74
N ASP A 75 12.61 18.97 10.97
CA ASP A 75 13.29 17.96 11.80
C ASP A 75 12.66 16.55 11.71
N THR A 76 11.74 16.33 10.75
CA THR A 76 11.15 15.00 10.49
C THR A 76 12.21 14.03 10.01
N ASP A 77 12.32 12.86 10.62
CA ASP A 77 13.26 11.81 10.21
C ASP A 77 12.65 10.91 9.12
N VAL A 78 11.37 10.58 9.26
CA VAL A 78 10.64 9.69 8.33
C VAL A 78 9.31 10.31 7.95
N TRP A 79 9.07 10.47 6.66
CA TRP A 79 7.84 11.02 6.11
C TRP A 79 7.16 10.02 5.20
N LEU A 80 5.88 9.75 5.45
CA LEU A 80 5.01 9.02 4.53
C LEU A 80 4.14 10.00 3.75
N GLU A 81 4.26 9.95 2.41
CA GLU A 81 3.43 10.70 1.49
C GLU A 81 2.56 9.72 0.69
N HIS A 82 1.25 9.79 0.86
CA HIS A 82 0.29 8.75 0.44
C HIS A 82 -0.25 8.90 -0.99
N HIS A 83 0.16 9.95 -1.71
CA HIS A 83 -0.21 10.16 -3.11
C HIS A 83 1.00 10.34 -4.02
N SER A 84 2.20 10.31 -3.45
CA SER A 84 3.48 10.54 -4.15
C SER A 84 3.55 11.91 -4.86
N HIS A 85 2.82 12.89 -4.33
CA HIS A 85 2.80 14.27 -4.85
C HIS A 85 3.84 15.11 -4.13
N ILE A 86 5.11 15.00 -4.54
CA ILE A 86 6.24 15.66 -3.90
C ILE A 86 6.87 16.67 -4.85
N ASP A 87 7.06 17.89 -4.34
CA ASP A 87 7.92 18.89 -4.96
C ASP A 87 9.31 18.78 -4.33
N PHE A 88 10.18 17.98 -4.95
CA PHE A 88 11.54 17.73 -4.45
C PHE A 88 12.40 18.99 -4.40
N SER A 89 12.09 20.02 -5.19
CA SER A 89 12.81 21.28 -5.18
C SER A 89 12.70 22.04 -3.84
N LYS A 90 11.68 21.72 -3.04
CA LYS A 90 11.45 22.30 -1.71
C LYS A 90 12.11 21.53 -0.57
N ILE A 91 12.84 20.45 -0.86
CA ILE A 91 13.50 19.63 0.16
C ILE A 91 14.99 19.96 0.16
N ASN A 92 15.43 20.76 1.13
CA ASN A 92 16.80 21.27 1.23
C ASN A 92 17.74 20.37 2.07
N ARG A 93 17.59 19.05 1.97
CA ARG A 93 18.45 18.07 2.65
C ARG A 93 18.54 16.77 1.86
N PRO A 94 19.58 15.94 2.07
CA PRO A 94 19.66 14.64 1.43
C PRO A 94 18.43 13.80 1.71
N ILE A 95 17.98 13.05 0.71
CA ILE A 95 16.82 12.14 0.80
C ILE A 95 17.22 10.71 0.46
N VAL A 96 16.47 9.78 1.01
CA VAL A 96 16.39 8.39 0.56
C VAL A 96 14.92 8.00 0.60
N GLY A 97 14.44 7.31 -0.40
CA GLY A 97 13.03 6.99 -0.45
C GLY A 97 12.72 5.60 -0.97
N THR A 98 11.49 5.20 -0.76
CA THR A 98 10.88 4.07 -1.43
C THR A 98 9.58 4.50 -2.06
N HIS A 99 9.27 3.92 -3.20
CA HIS A 99 8.01 4.13 -3.89
C HIS A 99 7.28 2.79 -4.02
N MET A 100 6.07 2.74 -3.46
CA MET A 100 5.28 1.51 -3.42
C MET A 100 4.18 1.55 -4.46
N ILE A 101 4.22 0.59 -5.37
CA ILE A 101 3.27 0.43 -6.46
C ILE A 101 2.46 -0.86 -6.33
N ARG A 102 1.45 -1.00 -7.15
CA ARG A 102 0.61 -2.20 -7.26
C ARG A 102 0.09 -2.35 -8.68
N ASN A 103 -0.25 -3.58 -9.08
CA ASN A 103 -0.90 -3.84 -10.37
C ASN A 103 -2.10 -2.90 -10.58
N PRO A 104 -2.17 -2.12 -11.67
CA PRO A 104 -3.24 -1.15 -11.93
C PRO A 104 -4.65 -1.75 -11.89
N CYS A 105 -4.84 -2.95 -12.45
CA CYS A 105 -6.13 -3.63 -12.41
C CYS A 105 -6.51 -4.04 -10.98
N ALA A 106 -5.53 -4.49 -10.19
CA ALA A 106 -5.74 -4.79 -8.78
C ALA A 106 -6.06 -3.56 -7.93
N ILE A 107 -5.51 -2.39 -8.27
CA ILE A 107 -5.89 -1.10 -7.66
C ILE A 107 -7.36 -0.80 -7.94
N ILE A 108 -7.81 -0.88 -9.20
CA ILE A 108 -9.18 -0.58 -9.61
C ILE A 108 -10.18 -1.48 -8.86
N VAL A 109 -9.94 -2.80 -8.86
CA VAL A 109 -10.82 -3.76 -8.17
C VAL A 109 -10.84 -3.51 -6.67
N SER A 110 -9.67 -3.29 -6.07
CA SER A 110 -9.56 -3.00 -4.64
C SER A 110 -10.23 -1.68 -4.25
N ALA A 111 -10.17 -0.67 -5.12
CA ALA A 111 -10.85 0.61 -4.93
C ALA A 111 -12.37 0.44 -5.02
N TYR A 112 -12.86 -0.23 -6.05
CA TYR A 112 -14.28 -0.52 -6.24
C TYR A 112 -14.91 -1.19 -5.03
N GLU A 113 -14.31 -2.28 -4.55
CA GLU A 113 -14.81 -3.01 -3.39
C GLU A 113 -14.78 -2.15 -2.11
N TYR A 114 -13.72 -1.38 -1.93
CA TYR A 114 -13.56 -0.53 -0.76
C TYR A 114 -14.53 0.65 -0.76
N HIS A 115 -14.66 1.35 -1.88
CA HIS A 115 -15.47 2.55 -1.97
C HIS A 115 -16.96 2.28 -1.83
N LYS A 116 -17.42 1.08 -2.16
CA LYS A 116 -18.82 0.63 -1.94
C LYS A 116 -19.19 0.55 -0.46
N THR A 117 -18.21 0.34 0.42
CA THR A 117 -18.46 0.04 1.84
C THR A 117 -17.83 1.01 2.81
N THR A 118 -16.84 1.79 2.38
CA THR A 118 -16.06 2.68 3.25
C THR A 118 -16.94 3.68 4.01
N LYS A 119 -16.50 4.00 5.24
CA LYS A 119 -17.11 5.03 6.11
C LYS A 119 -16.34 6.35 6.08
N GLU A 120 -15.30 6.46 5.27
CA GLU A 120 -14.50 7.69 5.17
C GLU A 120 -15.33 8.89 4.71
N GLY A 121 -15.05 10.07 5.26
CA GLY A 121 -15.84 11.27 5.04
C GLY A 121 -15.91 11.71 3.58
N TRP A 122 -14.82 11.54 2.81
CA TRP A 122 -14.78 11.91 1.40
C TRP A 122 -15.74 11.06 0.55
N ALA A 123 -15.87 9.76 0.82
CA ALA A 123 -16.76 8.85 0.07
C ALA A 123 -18.24 9.09 0.37
N ASN A 124 -18.53 9.76 1.47
CA ASN A 124 -19.87 10.12 1.91
C ASN A 124 -20.19 11.61 1.68
N ARG A 125 -19.31 12.35 0.99
CA ARG A 125 -19.56 13.73 0.58
C ARG A 125 -20.42 13.77 -0.69
N LYS A 126 -21.43 14.62 -0.69
CA LYS A 126 -22.30 14.83 -1.86
C LYS A 126 -21.55 15.51 -3.00
N ILE A 127 -21.69 14.98 -4.21
CA ILE A 127 -20.98 15.44 -5.41
C ILE A 127 -21.98 16.14 -6.34
N LYS A 128 -21.78 17.44 -6.59
CA LYS A 128 -22.70 18.24 -7.42
C LYS A 128 -22.87 17.67 -8.82
N LYS A 129 -21.77 17.21 -9.44
CA LYS A 129 -21.72 16.65 -10.81
C LYS A 129 -22.59 15.38 -10.98
N PHE A 130 -22.93 14.71 -9.88
CA PHE A 130 -23.68 13.45 -9.89
C PHE A 130 -24.97 13.59 -9.06
N ASP A 131 -25.79 14.58 -9.37
CA ASP A 131 -27.10 14.81 -8.76
C ASP A 131 -27.11 14.77 -7.22
N LYS A 132 -26.01 15.25 -6.62
CA LYS A 132 -25.77 15.21 -5.17
C LYS A 132 -25.67 13.80 -4.57
N MET A 133 -25.45 12.77 -5.37
CA MET A 133 -25.07 11.46 -4.86
C MET A 133 -23.65 11.50 -4.28
N THR A 134 -23.41 10.66 -3.28
CA THR A 134 -22.07 10.40 -2.77
C THR A 134 -21.35 9.39 -3.64
N TYR A 135 -20.01 9.31 -3.54
CA TYR A 135 -19.23 8.30 -4.26
C TYR A 135 -19.76 6.89 -4.01
N LYS A 136 -20.02 6.60 -2.74
CA LYS A 136 -20.55 5.31 -2.29
C LYS A 136 -21.95 5.03 -2.87
N GLU A 137 -22.85 6.00 -2.89
CA GLU A 137 -24.18 5.84 -3.47
C GLU A 137 -24.10 5.58 -4.98
N ILE A 138 -23.24 6.29 -5.72
CA ILE A 138 -23.03 6.06 -7.16
C ILE A 138 -22.62 4.59 -7.39
N LEU A 139 -21.57 4.11 -6.71
CA LEU A 139 -21.07 2.74 -6.91
C LEU A 139 -22.09 1.67 -6.53
N ASN A 140 -22.99 1.93 -5.59
CA ASN A 140 -24.04 0.99 -5.19
C ASN A 140 -25.29 1.08 -6.07
N SER A 141 -25.46 2.12 -6.89
CA SER A 141 -26.58 2.29 -7.80
C SER A 141 -26.35 1.71 -9.20
N ILE A 142 -25.12 1.34 -9.56
CA ILE A 142 -24.73 0.82 -10.86
C ILE A 142 -24.25 -0.62 -10.76
N ASN A 143 -24.25 -1.38 -11.88
CA ASN A 143 -23.75 -2.73 -11.90
C ASN A 143 -22.22 -2.79 -11.75
N GLU A 144 -21.67 -3.98 -11.53
CA GLU A 144 -20.24 -4.19 -11.28
C GLU A 144 -19.35 -3.67 -12.41
N LYS A 145 -19.69 -3.98 -13.67
CA LYS A 145 -18.92 -3.53 -14.84
C LYS A 145 -18.85 -2.01 -14.90
N ASP A 146 -19.99 -1.34 -14.77
CA ASP A 146 -20.05 0.12 -14.82
C ASP A 146 -19.37 0.76 -13.61
N GLY A 147 -19.43 0.10 -12.44
CA GLY A 147 -18.70 0.49 -11.24
C GLY A 147 -17.18 0.43 -11.41
N LEU A 148 -16.66 -0.61 -12.04
CA LEU A 148 -15.23 -0.71 -12.37
C LEU A 148 -14.81 0.35 -13.40
N ILE A 149 -15.65 0.62 -14.41
CA ILE A 149 -15.40 1.70 -15.39
C ILE A 149 -15.42 3.06 -14.68
N PHE A 150 -16.32 3.26 -13.74
CA PHE A 150 -16.36 4.46 -12.92
C PHE A 150 -15.08 4.65 -12.11
N GLU A 151 -14.58 3.59 -11.47
CA GLU A 151 -13.29 3.61 -10.76
C GLU A 151 -12.11 3.90 -11.69
N MET A 152 -12.04 3.27 -12.87
CA MET A 152 -10.99 3.58 -13.85
C MET A 152 -10.90 5.08 -14.15
N LYS A 153 -12.02 5.76 -14.25
CA LYS A 153 -12.08 7.19 -14.62
C LYS A 153 -11.81 8.13 -13.44
N ASN A 154 -12.17 7.72 -12.25
CA ASN A 154 -12.23 8.62 -11.12
C ASN A 154 -11.24 8.31 -10.01
N THR A 155 -10.82 7.07 -9.84
CA THR A 155 -9.92 6.54 -8.80
C THR A 155 -9.57 7.57 -7.70
N LEU A 156 -10.48 7.86 -6.78
CA LEU A 156 -10.37 8.81 -5.68
C LEU A 156 -10.58 10.29 -6.04
N TYR A 157 -10.41 10.72 -7.29
CA TYR A 157 -10.34 12.15 -7.65
C TYR A 157 -11.46 12.59 -8.59
N ILE A 158 -12.71 12.53 -8.13
CA ILE A 158 -13.88 12.89 -8.96
C ILE A 158 -13.83 14.35 -9.46
N GLU A 159 -13.28 15.26 -8.67
CA GLU A 159 -13.28 16.70 -8.95
C GLU A 159 -11.93 17.21 -9.45
N SER A 160 -10.95 16.33 -9.68
CA SER A 160 -9.64 16.69 -10.21
C SER A 160 -9.28 15.87 -11.45
N SER A 161 -8.32 16.37 -12.23
CA SER A 161 -7.73 15.61 -13.34
C SER A 161 -6.74 14.53 -12.87
N LYS A 162 -6.50 14.40 -11.58
CA LYS A 162 -5.58 13.44 -10.99
C LYS A 162 -6.20 12.05 -10.97
N ASN A 163 -5.37 11.05 -11.19
CA ASN A 163 -5.76 9.64 -11.15
C ASN A 163 -4.60 8.83 -10.58
N THR A 164 -4.84 8.05 -9.56
CA THR A 164 -3.83 7.23 -8.88
C THR A 164 -2.97 6.40 -9.83
N ILE A 165 -3.56 5.81 -10.86
CA ILE A 165 -2.83 4.98 -11.83
C ILE A 165 -1.96 5.86 -12.73
N MET A 166 -2.45 7.05 -13.11
CA MET A 166 -1.64 8.01 -13.86
C MET A 166 -0.54 8.65 -13.01
N ASP A 167 -0.74 8.82 -11.71
CA ASP A 167 0.31 9.26 -10.80
C ASP A 167 1.43 8.22 -10.72
N ILE A 168 1.09 6.92 -10.65
CA ILE A 168 2.06 5.81 -10.74
C ILE A 168 2.76 5.82 -12.11
N TYR A 169 2.03 5.96 -13.22
CA TYR A 169 2.61 6.00 -14.56
C TYR A 169 3.57 7.17 -14.76
N ASN A 170 3.25 8.34 -14.22
CA ASN A 170 4.04 9.56 -14.37
C ASN A 170 5.18 9.70 -13.36
N TRP A 171 5.33 8.75 -12.43
CA TRP A 171 6.45 8.75 -11.49
C TRP A 171 7.79 8.67 -12.22
N ASP A 172 8.80 9.37 -11.70
CA ASP A 172 10.16 9.30 -12.20
C ASP A 172 10.88 8.05 -11.63
N TYR A 173 10.88 6.97 -12.40
CA TYR A 173 11.50 5.69 -12.03
C TYR A 173 13.04 5.73 -12.06
N GLU A 174 13.65 6.76 -12.63
CA GLU A 174 15.11 6.94 -12.69
C GLU A 174 15.65 7.73 -11.48
N MET A 175 14.81 8.06 -10.52
CA MET A 175 15.22 8.83 -9.34
C MET A 175 16.27 8.07 -8.51
N PRO A 176 17.53 8.58 -8.38
CA PRO A 176 18.67 7.75 -7.94
C PRO A 176 18.62 7.28 -6.48
N ASN A 177 17.86 7.93 -5.63
CA ASN A 177 17.78 7.62 -4.19
C ASN A 177 16.48 6.92 -3.79
N PHE A 178 15.68 6.49 -4.76
CA PHE A 178 14.44 5.77 -4.53
C PHE A 178 14.56 4.31 -4.94
N MET A 179 13.95 3.44 -4.18
CA MET A 179 13.80 2.02 -4.47
C MET A 179 12.32 1.71 -4.67
N GLU A 180 12.02 1.15 -5.83
CA GLU A 180 10.67 0.68 -6.13
C GLU A 180 10.40 -0.65 -5.43
N PHE A 181 9.19 -0.85 -4.91
CA PHE A 181 8.74 -2.17 -4.53
C PHE A 181 7.22 -2.33 -4.74
N LYS A 182 6.83 -3.56 -5.01
CA LYS A 182 5.46 -3.90 -5.35
C LYS A 182 4.69 -4.39 -4.12
N TYR A 183 3.42 -4.04 -4.05
CA TYR A 183 2.52 -4.59 -3.04
C TYR A 183 2.52 -6.12 -3.05
N GLU A 184 2.57 -6.72 -4.24
CA GLU A 184 2.61 -8.17 -4.43
C GLU A 184 3.87 -8.78 -3.80
N ASP A 185 5.03 -8.12 -3.91
CA ASP A 185 6.28 -8.57 -3.27
C ASP A 185 6.17 -8.49 -1.74
N LEU A 186 5.57 -7.42 -1.22
CA LEU A 186 5.28 -7.33 0.21
C LEU A 186 4.36 -8.46 0.68
N MET A 187 3.36 -8.83 -0.10
CA MET A 187 2.45 -9.90 0.27
C MET A 187 3.05 -11.29 0.11
N SER A 188 3.88 -11.55 -0.88
CA SER A 188 4.50 -12.86 -1.13
C SER A 188 5.73 -13.11 -0.27
N ASN A 189 6.55 -12.08 -0.01
CA ASN A 189 7.79 -12.15 0.77
C ASN A 189 7.87 -11.00 1.78
N TYR A 190 6.95 -10.98 2.74
CA TYR A 190 6.77 -9.90 3.70
C TYR A 190 8.08 -9.47 4.40
N ASN A 191 8.78 -10.43 5.02
CA ASN A 191 10.00 -10.11 5.78
C ASN A 191 11.16 -9.70 4.87
N GLY A 192 11.32 -10.35 3.71
CA GLY A 192 12.39 -10.03 2.76
C GLY A 192 12.21 -8.64 2.16
N THR A 193 10.99 -8.30 1.76
CA THR A 193 10.66 -6.98 1.20
C THR A 193 10.89 -5.86 2.22
N LEU A 194 10.41 -6.03 3.45
CA LEU A 194 10.63 -5.05 4.52
C LEU A 194 12.10 -4.94 4.92
N ALA A 195 12.83 -6.06 4.98
CA ALA A 195 14.26 -6.03 5.26
C ALA A 195 15.04 -5.22 4.21
N ASN A 196 14.71 -5.39 2.93
CA ASN A 196 15.30 -4.63 1.83
C ASN A 196 14.94 -3.14 1.94
N MET A 197 13.69 -2.81 2.25
CA MET A 197 13.23 -1.44 2.48
C MET A 197 14.03 -0.76 3.61
N PHE A 198 14.12 -1.38 4.78
CA PHE A 198 14.86 -0.80 5.91
C PHE A 198 16.37 -0.73 5.65
N LYS A 199 16.93 -1.70 4.94
CA LYS A 199 18.34 -1.65 4.51
C LYS A 199 18.57 -0.47 3.57
N HIS A 200 17.69 -0.20 2.63
CA HIS A 200 17.75 0.94 1.73
C HIS A 200 17.68 2.27 2.50
N TYR A 201 16.89 2.35 3.54
CA TYR A 201 16.85 3.52 4.44
C TYR A 201 18.13 3.71 5.24
N GLY A 202 19.01 2.72 5.30
CA GLY A 202 20.29 2.76 6.02
C GLY A 202 20.20 2.24 7.45
N PHE A 203 19.19 1.43 7.78
CA PHE A 203 19.11 0.78 9.09
C PHE A 203 20.21 -0.27 9.25
N THR A 204 20.75 -0.40 10.46
CA THR A 204 21.71 -1.47 10.79
C THR A 204 21.02 -2.83 10.80
N LYS A 205 21.81 -3.91 10.81
CA LYS A 205 21.26 -5.27 10.90
C LYS A 205 20.40 -5.48 12.15
N GLU A 206 20.82 -4.91 13.28
CA GLU A 206 20.10 -4.96 14.56
C GLU A 206 18.77 -4.19 14.48
N MET A 207 18.80 -2.99 13.92
CA MET A 207 17.57 -2.20 13.70
C MET A 207 16.59 -2.93 12.76
N ILE A 208 17.09 -3.57 11.70
CA ILE A 208 16.25 -4.34 10.78
C ILE A 208 15.58 -5.51 11.50
N ARG A 209 16.31 -6.27 12.32
CA ARG A 209 15.74 -7.37 13.12
C ARG A 209 14.58 -6.86 13.99
N THR A 210 14.81 -5.79 14.73
CA THR A 210 13.79 -5.18 15.60
C THR A 210 12.59 -4.66 14.79
N ALA A 211 12.85 -3.97 13.69
CA ALA A 211 11.81 -3.48 12.80
C ALA A 211 10.95 -4.61 12.24
N LEU A 212 11.53 -5.77 11.88
CA LEU A 212 10.79 -6.94 11.40
C LEU A 212 9.94 -7.59 12.51
N ILE A 213 10.42 -7.61 13.77
CA ILE A 213 9.63 -8.08 14.90
C ILE A 213 8.39 -7.18 15.08
N ILE A 214 8.56 -5.87 15.05
CA ILE A 214 7.44 -4.90 15.14
C ILE A 214 6.50 -5.08 13.95
N ALA A 215 7.03 -5.20 12.74
CA ALA A 215 6.24 -5.35 11.52
C ALA A 215 5.42 -6.64 11.47
N ALA A 216 5.86 -7.72 12.15
CA ALA A 216 5.18 -9.01 12.15
C ALA A 216 3.73 -8.92 12.67
N GLU A 217 3.43 -7.96 13.56
CA GLU A 217 2.08 -7.71 14.07
C GLU A 217 1.10 -7.21 12.99
N TYR A 218 1.63 -6.61 11.91
CA TYR A 218 0.86 -6.04 10.81
C TYR A 218 0.79 -6.94 9.59
N ASN A 219 1.38 -8.13 9.64
CA ASN A 219 1.33 -9.09 8.54
C ASN A 219 -0.08 -9.68 8.41
N ILE A 220 -0.82 -9.21 7.42
CA ILE A 220 -2.22 -9.65 7.20
C ILE A 220 -2.33 -11.13 6.87
N ARG A 221 -1.28 -11.76 6.31
CA ARG A 221 -1.27 -13.21 6.03
C ARG A 221 -1.20 -14.08 7.29
N LYS A 222 -0.83 -13.50 8.42
CA LYS A 222 -0.79 -14.16 9.73
C LYS A 222 -2.02 -13.85 10.59
N LYS A 223 -2.95 -13.03 10.09
CA LYS A 223 -4.20 -12.70 10.76
C LYS A 223 -5.18 -13.86 10.60
N ASP A 224 -5.97 -14.11 11.64
CA ASP A 224 -7.08 -15.06 11.56
C ASP A 224 -8.23 -14.49 10.70
N GLU A 225 -9.15 -15.35 10.32
CA GLU A 225 -10.28 -14.98 9.46
C GLU A 225 -11.17 -13.90 10.11
N LYS A 226 -11.37 -13.96 11.42
CA LYS A 226 -12.17 -13.01 12.18
C LYS A 226 -11.54 -11.61 12.13
N ASP A 227 -10.23 -11.51 12.33
CA ASP A 227 -9.49 -10.26 12.23
C ASP A 227 -9.53 -9.68 10.82
N LEU A 228 -9.42 -10.53 9.80
CA LEU A 228 -9.54 -10.11 8.40
C LEU A 228 -10.95 -9.60 8.09
N GLN A 229 -12.00 -10.27 8.57
CA GLN A 229 -13.40 -9.87 8.34
C GLN A 229 -13.72 -8.51 8.99
N ASN A 230 -13.18 -8.25 10.17
CA ASN A 230 -13.46 -7.03 10.93
C ASN A 230 -12.66 -5.80 10.42
N ASN A 231 -11.65 -5.99 9.59
CA ASN A 231 -10.83 -4.88 9.09
C ASN A 231 -11.39 -4.32 7.76
N GLY A 232 -12.05 -3.17 7.82
CA GLY A 232 -12.65 -2.51 6.67
C GLY A 232 -11.66 -2.09 5.56
N HIS A 233 -10.36 -1.95 5.88
CA HIS A 233 -9.32 -1.62 4.89
C HIS A 233 -8.82 -2.86 4.12
N ILE A 234 -9.10 -4.07 4.61
CA ILE A 234 -8.76 -5.31 3.90
C ILE A 234 -9.97 -5.71 3.05
N THR A 235 -9.94 -5.34 1.77
CA THR A 235 -11.01 -5.68 0.81
C THR A 235 -10.90 -7.11 0.31
N ASN A 236 -9.68 -7.59 0.11
CA ASN A 236 -9.41 -8.97 -0.30
C ASN A 236 -9.21 -9.88 0.92
N LYS A 237 -10.30 -10.45 1.44
CA LYS A 237 -10.27 -11.31 2.63
C LYS A 237 -9.55 -12.64 2.42
N SER A 238 -9.49 -13.14 1.19
CA SER A 238 -8.74 -14.34 0.82
C SER A 238 -7.24 -14.08 0.59
N ILE A 239 -6.83 -12.82 0.53
CA ILE A 239 -5.45 -12.39 0.22
C ILE A 239 -4.96 -12.97 -1.12
N ASP A 240 -5.87 -13.16 -2.05
CA ASP A 240 -5.58 -13.59 -3.41
C ASP A 240 -5.09 -12.39 -4.24
N LEU A 241 -3.82 -12.40 -4.62
CA LEU A 241 -3.20 -11.32 -5.41
C LEU A 241 -3.71 -11.26 -6.85
N ASP A 242 -4.26 -12.37 -7.33
CA ASP A 242 -4.81 -12.51 -8.69
C ASP A 242 -6.32 -12.29 -8.77
N LYS A 243 -6.97 -11.96 -7.66
CA LYS A 243 -8.42 -11.71 -7.62
C LYS A 243 -8.90 -10.73 -8.72
N TRP A 244 -8.09 -9.74 -9.07
CA TRP A 244 -8.42 -8.80 -10.14
C TRP A 244 -8.67 -9.47 -11.50
N LYS A 245 -8.06 -10.62 -11.77
CA LYS A 245 -8.21 -11.37 -13.02
C LYS A 245 -9.65 -11.86 -13.20
N THR A 246 -10.37 -12.15 -12.11
CA THR A 246 -11.78 -12.58 -12.17
C THR A 246 -12.70 -11.47 -12.67
N TYR A 247 -12.35 -10.21 -12.48
CA TYR A 247 -13.06 -9.04 -12.96
C TYR A 247 -12.63 -8.67 -14.39
N PHE A 248 -11.33 -8.67 -14.64
CA PHE A 248 -10.74 -8.31 -15.94
C PHE A 248 -10.70 -9.46 -16.95
N ASN A 249 -11.46 -10.53 -16.76
CA ASN A 249 -11.74 -11.53 -17.79
C ASN A 249 -12.79 -11.03 -18.80
N ASN A 250 -13.39 -9.87 -18.60
CA ASN A 250 -14.36 -9.23 -19.47
C ASN A 250 -13.65 -8.37 -20.54
N PRO A 251 -13.78 -8.74 -21.87
CA PRO A 251 -13.11 -8.01 -22.95
C PRO A 251 -13.47 -6.51 -23.02
N GLU A 252 -14.70 -6.15 -22.66
CA GLU A 252 -15.14 -4.76 -22.66
C GLU A 252 -14.39 -3.94 -21.59
N LEU A 253 -14.15 -4.51 -20.41
CA LEU A 253 -13.37 -3.83 -19.36
C LEU A 253 -11.92 -3.65 -19.81
N ILE A 254 -11.32 -4.65 -20.45
CA ILE A 254 -9.96 -4.56 -20.98
C ILE A 254 -9.87 -3.48 -22.06
N GLN A 255 -10.80 -3.47 -23.00
CA GLN A 255 -10.85 -2.45 -24.03
C GLN A 255 -11.03 -1.04 -23.43
N LYS A 256 -11.83 -0.93 -22.35
CA LYS A 256 -12.05 0.34 -21.66
C LYS A 256 -10.79 0.80 -20.92
N PHE A 257 -10.11 -0.11 -20.25
CA PHE A 257 -8.82 0.16 -19.60
C PHE A 257 -7.81 0.73 -20.59
N ARG A 258 -7.62 0.06 -21.74
CA ARG A 258 -6.69 0.47 -22.81
C ARG A 258 -7.02 1.81 -23.47
N ARG A 259 -8.30 2.23 -23.42
CA ARG A 259 -8.71 3.55 -23.91
C ARG A 259 -8.46 4.69 -22.92
N ILE A 260 -8.37 4.34 -21.63
CA ILE A 260 -8.20 5.32 -20.54
C ILE A 260 -6.74 5.51 -20.20
N TYR A 261 -5.95 4.43 -20.19
CA TYR A 261 -4.57 4.42 -19.74
C TYR A 261 -3.59 4.20 -20.90
N PRO A 262 -2.31 4.66 -20.76
CA PRO A 262 -1.26 4.40 -21.74
C PRO A 262 -1.07 2.90 -22.00
N ILE A 263 -0.81 2.54 -23.26
CA ILE A 263 -0.67 1.14 -23.66
C ILE A 263 0.54 0.46 -23.03
N ASP A 264 1.58 1.21 -22.76
CA ASP A 264 2.84 0.77 -22.15
C ASP A 264 2.86 0.82 -20.62
N ILE A 265 1.70 1.07 -19.97
CA ILE A 265 1.66 1.27 -18.53
C ILE A 265 2.24 0.09 -17.75
N PHE A 266 1.95 -1.14 -18.15
CA PHE A 266 2.45 -2.33 -17.46
C PHE A 266 3.97 -2.46 -17.62
N ASP A 267 4.48 -2.28 -18.84
CA ASP A 267 5.92 -2.37 -19.14
C ASP A 267 6.68 -1.31 -18.36
N LYS A 268 6.20 -0.06 -18.38
CA LYS A 268 6.84 1.05 -17.69
C LYS A 268 6.97 0.82 -16.18
N ILE A 269 5.96 0.23 -15.55
CA ILE A 269 5.95 -0.04 -14.11
C ILE A 269 6.39 -1.47 -13.76
N GLY A 270 6.87 -2.23 -14.76
CA GLY A 270 7.46 -3.57 -14.58
C GLY A 270 6.46 -4.66 -14.16
N TYR A 271 5.21 -4.58 -14.61
CA TYR A 271 4.23 -5.65 -14.45
C TYR A 271 4.05 -6.43 -15.75
N PRO A 272 3.95 -7.77 -15.68
CA PRO A 272 3.65 -8.56 -16.86
C PRO A 272 2.25 -8.25 -17.40
N VAL A 273 2.12 -8.21 -18.71
CA VAL A 273 0.88 -7.88 -19.43
C VAL A 273 0.01 -9.11 -19.70
N ASP A 274 0.41 -10.28 -19.25
CA ASP A 274 -0.01 -11.64 -19.62
C ASP A 274 -1.52 -11.85 -19.83
N ASN A 275 -2.37 -11.17 -19.08
CA ASN A 275 -3.82 -11.37 -19.18
C ASN A 275 -4.54 -10.35 -20.05
N LEU A 276 -3.93 -9.19 -20.33
CA LEU A 276 -4.54 -8.18 -21.17
C LEU A 276 -4.22 -8.40 -22.65
N ASP A 277 -3.13 -9.13 -22.97
CA ASP A 277 -2.70 -9.43 -24.33
C ASP A 277 -3.30 -10.72 -24.88
N LEU A 278 -3.55 -11.73 -24.04
CA LEU A 278 -4.13 -13.01 -24.47
C LEU A 278 -5.55 -12.89 -25.07
N LEU A 279 -6.26 -11.79 -24.83
CA LEU A 279 -7.59 -11.56 -25.37
C LEU A 279 -7.59 -10.81 -26.72
N GLU A 280 -6.49 -10.21 -27.14
CA GLU A 280 -6.37 -9.60 -28.48
C GLU A 280 -6.13 -10.63 -29.58
N SER A 281 -5.39 -11.68 -29.30
CA SER A 281 -5.09 -12.74 -30.28
C SER A 281 -6.31 -13.57 -30.71
N SER A 282 -7.41 -13.51 -29.94
CA SER A 282 -8.62 -14.26 -30.26
C SER A 282 -9.71 -13.49 -31.04
N ASN A 283 -9.60 -12.15 -31.17
CA ASN A 283 -10.69 -11.33 -31.72
C ASN A 283 -10.29 -10.28 -32.78
N MET A 284 -9.05 -10.23 -33.23
CA MET A 284 -8.65 -9.34 -34.35
C MET A 284 -8.68 -10.03 -35.71
N THR A 285 -9.83 -10.47 -36.17
CA THR A 285 -10.12 -10.47 -37.59
C THR A 285 -10.66 -9.09 -37.97
N PHE A 286 -9.78 -8.16 -38.23
CA PHE A 286 -10.17 -6.91 -38.88
C PHE A 286 -10.62 -7.24 -40.31
N ALA A 287 -11.90 -7.05 -40.59
CA ALA A 287 -12.36 -6.95 -41.97
C ALA A 287 -11.63 -5.79 -42.67
N PRO A 288 -11.04 -5.99 -43.84
CA PRO A 288 -10.35 -4.94 -44.55
C PRO A 288 -11.37 -3.84 -44.91
N LYS A 289 -11.07 -2.59 -44.57
CA LYS A 289 -11.82 -1.42 -45.06
C LYS A 289 -11.76 -1.44 -46.59
N THR A 290 -12.85 -1.78 -47.24
CA THR A 290 -13.00 -1.58 -48.68
C THR A 290 -12.98 -0.09 -48.94
N SER A 291 -11.92 0.39 -49.62
CA SER A 291 -11.84 1.74 -50.17
C SER A 291 -12.99 1.96 -51.15
N PRO A 292 -13.64 3.13 -51.17
CA PRO A 292 -14.65 3.43 -52.16
C PRO A 292 -13.99 3.48 -53.55
N LYS A 293 -14.51 2.65 -54.48
CA LYS A 293 -14.17 2.74 -55.90
C LYS A 293 -14.63 4.09 -56.43
N THR A 294 -13.70 4.94 -56.84
CA THR A 294 -13.97 6.04 -57.72
C THR A 294 -14.33 5.46 -59.07
N SER A 295 -15.53 5.67 -59.52
CA SER A 295 -15.94 5.37 -60.91
C SER A 295 -15.73 6.62 -61.79
N PRO A 296 -15.58 6.41 -63.11
CA PRO A 296 -14.97 7.32 -64.05
C PRO A 296 -15.80 8.58 -64.40
#